data_621479f440e7433799293d0d386c2d4e
#
_entry.id   621479f440e7433799293d0d386c2d4e
#
_cell.length_a   1.000
_cell.length_b   1.000
_cell.length_c   1.000
_cell.angle_alpha   90.00
_cell.angle_beta   90.00
_cell.angle_gamma   90.00
#
_symmetry.space_group_name_H-M   'P 1'
#
loop_
_entity.id
_entity.type
_entity.pdbx_description
1 polymer ?
#
loop_
_entity_poly.entity_id
_entity_poly.type
_entity_poly.pdbx_seq_one_letter_code
_entity_poly.pdbx_strand_id
1 'polypeptide(L)'
;MKYFYWILILFVSMADSVLAAREKQPVDYVDPFICTYGDHGQWHPAALCPFGTVKLGPDTYPGSLIAWSGAAHGGYNYRDTQIRGFSHFKQGSSGSSGITDRAGIFSILPYAKERTPEWYRTPIVSVDKQQEKATPGYYSTYLVEDQIKVELTSNVHSGFHKYTYATGTDAKILLTEGNLRLTDKMSCRQVDDYTLEGSVREFYYYMKFSHPIQKTWIQDENGFLKEGAVLSQKHKHGFVCSFGDLKGKPLTVKVGVSLTDQQSARNNFEAECPDVDFEDTREFARTRWSEILDRIKVEGSDEELKTIFYTALYHSCFYPVSVTNVDGTYLGLDKEIHKADGYVHYNGYAFWDSFRSKYTLFAILVPEIYRDILCSMQDSYEQAVFELSTPPDIENLSPHNYMYGIMGKKGWTWPNCRHEHMLMVMTDAYRKGFFKSRLDLKDVYPYMRKELMTQMPEYYDRFEYIPRSPDKSCEYSWDSWCMAYLAKELGYMDDYAYFTKRSEYWKNSWDASIKFFRARGIDGEWLDFPDDPTTNREKYTYEGTKWQYRWHSLHDVPGLIQLFGGKKKFLKELNYFFDNNLYNAGNQPDLHVPFLFNMAGALENSGMDE
;
A
#
# COMPACT_ATOMS: atom_id res chain seq x y z
N MET A 1 6.36 -53.91 -42.94
CA MET A 1 6.64 -52.46 -43.07
C MET A 1 5.40 -51.54 -42.99
N LYS A 2 4.19 -51.95 -43.39
CA LYS A 2 2.98 -51.10 -43.31
C LYS A 2 2.46 -50.84 -41.87
N TYR A 3 2.72 -51.72 -40.92
CA TYR A 3 2.27 -51.56 -39.52
C TYR A 3 3.18 -50.67 -38.68
N PHE A 4 4.43 -50.46 -39.11
CA PHE A 4 5.38 -49.57 -38.41
C PHE A 4 5.09 -48.09 -38.62
N TYR A 5 4.50 -47.75 -39.78
CA TYR A 5 4.11 -46.38 -40.10
C TYR A 5 2.88 -45.90 -39.30
N TRP A 6 1.95 -46.78 -39.00
CA TRP A 6 0.76 -46.43 -38.21
C TRP A 6 1.05 -46.21 -36.71
N ILE A 7 2.03 -46.92 -36.17
CA ILE A 7 2.48 -46.74 -34.78
C ILE A 7 3.25 -45.41 -34.63
N LEU A 8 4.04 -45.02 -35.63
CA LEU A 8 4.77 -43.73 -35.59
C LEU A 8 3.83 -42.54 -35.74
N ILE A 9 2.75 -42.64 -36.53
CA ILE A 9 1.73 -41.60 -36.69
C ILE A 9 0.89 -41.45 -35.40
N LEU A 10 0.59 -42.57 -34.71
CA LEU A 10 -0.11 -42.50 -33.44
C LEU A 10 0.76 -41.90 -32.30
N PHE A 11 2.07 -42.17 -32.30
CA PHE A 11 2.98 -41.54 -31.33
C PHE A 11 3.22 -40.03 -31.59
N VAL A 12 3.27 -39.63 -32.86
CA VAL A 12 3.36 -38.20 -33.22
C VAL A 12 2.04 -37.46 -32.91
N SER A 13 0.87 -38.08 -33.13
CA SER A 13 -0.42 -37.47 -32.76
C SER A 13 -0.67 -37.46 -31.24
N MET A 14 -0.06 -38.36 -30.46
CA MET A 14 -0.10 -38.29 -29.01
C MET A 14 0.91 -37.28 -28.43
N ALA A 15 2.04 -37.01 -29.12
CA ALA A 15 2.98 -35.97 -28.72
C ALA A 15 2.44 -34.54 -28.99
N ASP A 16 1.66 -34.35 -30.07
CA ASP A 16 1.00 -33.08 -30.35
C ASP A 16 -0.18 -32.80 -29.41
N SER A 17 -0.80 -33.80 -28.81
CA SER A 17 -1.90 -33.62 -27.85
C SER A 17 -1.43 -33.32 -26.41
N VAL A 18 -0.13 -33.38 -26.14
CA VAL A 18 0.46 -33.06 -24.81
C VAL A 18 0.93 -31.60 -24.71
N LEU A 19 0.94 -30.87 -25.84
CA LEU A 19 1.25 -29.44 -25.92
C LEU A 19 0.01 -28.58 -26.17
N ALA A 20 -1.16 -29.02 -25.73
CA ALA A 20 -2.25 -28.05 -25.56
C ALA A 20 -1.79 -27.01 -24.55
N ALA A 21 -1.59 -25.79 -25.01
CA ALA A 21 -1.22 -24.68 -24.13
C ALA A 21 -2.19 -24.69 -22.94
N ARG A 22 -1.68 -24.87 -21.73
CA ARG A 22 -2.49 -24.79 -20.51
C ARG A 22 -3.29 -23.50 -20.57
N GLU A 23 -4.60 -23.61 -20.43
CA GLU A 23 -5.46 -22.42 -20.35
C GLU A 23 -4.96 -21.50 -19.22
N LYS A 24 -4.76 -20.23 -19.57
CA LYS A 24 -4.29 -19.25 -18.59
C LYS A 24 -5.30 -19.14 -17.45
N GLN A 25 -4.79 -19.22 -16.24
CA GLN A 25 -5.56 -18.94 -15.03
C GLN A 25 -5.51 -17.44 -14.71
N PRO A 26 -6.42 -16.88 -13.90
CA PRO A 26 -6.40 -15.49 -13.46
C PRO A 26 -5.03 -14.96 -13.02
N VAL A 27 -4.28 -15.76 -12.28
CA VAL A 27 -2.93 -15.42 -11.80
C VAL A 27 -1.88 -15.29 -12.93
N ASP A 28 -2.11 -15.91 -14.10
CA ASP A 28 -1.22 -15.85 -15.26
C ASP A 28 -1.40 -14.56 -16.07
N TYR A 29 -2.47 -13.81 -15.83
CA TYR A 29 -2.72 -12.51 -16.46
C TYR A 29 -2.06 -11.35 -15.72
N VAL A 30 -1.62 -11.54 -14.49
CA VAL A 30 -1.01 -10.45 -13.69
C VAL A 30 0.34 -10.06 -14.25
N ASP A 31 0.49 -8.77 -14.56
CA ASP A 31 1.78 -8.14 -14.89
C ASP A 31 2.19 -7.18 -13.76
N PRO A 32 3.11 -7.58 -12.86
CA PRO A 32 3.55 -6.74 -11.75
C PRO A 32 4.32 -5.48 -12.16
N PHE A 33 4.67 -5.31 -13.44
CA PHE A 33 5.34 -4.10 -13.93
C PHE A 33 4.38 -2.97 -14.31
N ILE A 34 3.08 -3.23 -14.44
CA ILE A 34 2.08 -2.19 -14.67
C ILE A 34 2.11 -1.18 -13.51
N CYS A 35 2.03 0.13 -13.82
CA CYS A 35 2.10 1.26 -12.86
C CYS A 35 3.43 1.37 -12.09
N THR A 36 4.53 0.80 -12.59
CA THR A 36 5.86 0.90 -11.96
C THR A 36 6.72 2.02 -12.55
N TYR A 37 6.20 2.80 -13.52
CA TYR A 37 6.80 4.05 -14.00
C TYR A 37 5.69 5.03 -14.44
N GLY A 38 6.09 6.21 -14.92
CA GLY A 38 5.14 7.26 -15.27
C GLY A 38 4.71 8.03 -14.03
N ASP A 39 3.44 8.15 -13.78
CA ASP A 39 2.91 8.87 -12.61
C ASP A 39 3.49 8.35 -11.28
N HIS A 40 4.68 8.83 -10.97
CA HIS A 40 5.45 8.60 -9.74
C HIS A 40 5.90 7.16 -9.48
N GLY A 41 5.75 6.20 -10.42
CA GLY A 41 6.11 4.81 -10.16
C GLY A 41 5.43 4.31 -8.87
N GLN A 42 4.12 4.27 -8.85
CA GLN A 42 3.31 4.03 -7.65
C GLN A 42 3.53 2.64 -7.07
N TRP A 43 3.75 1.65 -7.94
CA TRP A 43 3.85 0.25 -7.55
C TRP A 43 5.26 -0.31 -7.77
N HIS A 44 5.49 -1.53 -7.32
CA HIS A 44 6.76 -2.23 -7.44
C HIS A 44 6.53 -3.72 -7.76
N PRO A 45 7.46 -4.38 -8.48
CA PRO A 45 7.33 -5.78 -8.87
C PRO A 45 7.83 -6.77 -7.79
N ALA A 46 7.72 -6.42 -6.52
CA ALA A 46 8.22 -7.25 -5.44
C ALA A 46 7.49 -8.60 -5.36
N ALA A 47 8.21 -9.63 -4.92
CA ALA A 47 7.64 -10.89 -4.49
C ALA A 47 6.93 -10.71 -3.14
N LEU A 48 5.64 -11.04 -3.08
CA LEU A 48 4.81 -10.94 -1.88
C LEU A 48 3.66 -11.93 -1.91
N CYS A 49 3.17 -12.31 -0.73
CA CYS A 49 1.88 -12.94 -0.55
C CYS A 49 0.77 -11.89 -0.44
N PRO A 50 -0.50 -12.22 -0.78
CA PRO A 50 -1.62 -11.30 -0.56
C PRO A 50 -1.65 -10.83 0.88
N PHE A 51 -1.75 -9.52 1.09
CA PHE A 51 -1.77 -8.90 2.42
C PHE A 51 -0.57 -9.23 3.33
N GLY A 52 0.52 -9.81 2.77
CA GLY A 52 1.70 -10.22 3.55
C GLY A 52 2.51 -9.05 4.08
N THR A 53 3.19 -9.28 5.22
CA THR A 53 4.13 -8.33 5.82
C THR A 53 5.32 -8.08 4.89
N VAL A 54 5.89 -9.16 4.34
CA VAL A 54 7.07 -9.11 3.47
C VAL A 54 6.68 -8.71 2.05
N LYS A 55 7.38 -7.69 1.54
CA LYS A 55 7.37 -7.26 0.14
C LYS A 55 8.82 -7.19 -0.34
N LEU A 56 9.31 -8.34 -0.83
CA LEU A 56 10.71 -8.51 -1.18
C LEU A 56 10.97 -8.15 -2.65
N GLY A 57 11.70 -7.07 -2.88
CA GLY A 57 11.94 -6.64 -4.26
C GLY A 57 13.00 -5.56 -4.40
N PRO A 58 13.34 -5.17 -5.65
CA PRO A 58 14.40 -4.24 -5.96
C PRO A 58 14.10 -2.80 -5.52
N ASP A 59 15.13 -2.10 -5.06
CA ASP A 59 15.18 -0.65 -4.91
C ASP A 59 16.03 -0.06 -6.04
N THR A 60 15.40 0.62 -7.02
CA THR A 60 16.11 1.13 -8.18
C THR A 60 16.80 2.47 -7.92
N TYR A 61 17.79 2.80 -8.73
CA TYR A 61 18.53 4.06 -8.67
C TYR A 61 18.43 4.79 -10.02
N PRO A 62 18.04 6.08 -10.01
CA PRO A 62 17.81 6.97 -8.87
C PRO A 62 16.42 6.86 -8.21
N GLY A 63 15.51 6.00 -8.68
CA GLY A 63 14.10 5.95 -8.27
C GLY A 63 13.89 5.90 -6.76
N SER A 64 14.60 5.02 -6.05
CA SER A 64 14.48 4.90 -4.59
C SER A 64 14.88 6.15 -3.80
N LEU A 65 15.67 7.07 -4.41
CA LEU A 65 16.11 8.32 -3.79
C LEU A 65 15.19 9.50 -4.08
N ILE A 66 14.35 9.40 -5.10
CA ILE A 66 13.58 10.52 -5.65
C ILE A 66 12.08 10.40 -5.28
N ALA A 67 11.74 9.58 -4.31
CA ALA A 67 10.35 9.31 -3.91
C ALA A 67 9.50 10.58 -3.65
N TRP A 68 10.10 11.66 -3.16
CA TRP A 68 9.42 12.95 -2.95
C TRP A 68 9.32 13.83 -4.21
N SER A 69 10.13 13.58 -5.22
CA SER A 69 10.05 14.30 -6.50
C SER A 69 9.10 13.62 -7.49
N GLY A 70 8.40 12.60 -7.06
CA GLY A 70 7.40 11.93 -7.86
C GLY A 70 7.95 10.83 -8.79
N ALA A 71 9.16 10.33 -8.58
CA ALA A 71 9.76 9.39 -9.51
C ALA A 71 9.54 7.91 -9.19
N ALA A 72 9.42 7.54 -7.90
CA ALA A 72 9.23 6.13 -7.52
C ALA A 72 8.73 5.99 -6.07
N HIS A 73 7.44 6.06 -5.83
CA HIS A 73 6.85 5.91 -4.51
C HIS A 73 7.05 4.50 -3.93
N GLY A 74 6.99 3.46 -4.76
CA GLY A 74 7.28 2.08 -4.36
C GLY A 74 8.76 1.73 -4.24
N GLY A 75 9.67 2.70 -4.44
CA GLY A 75 11.12 2.46 -4.44
C GLY A 75 11.66 1.80 -5.71
N TYR A 76 10.83 1.65 -6.74
CA TYR A 76 11.18 1.05 -8.01
C TYR A 76 10.66 1.89 -9.18
N ASN A 77 11.47 2.05 -10.22
CA ASN A 77 11.04 2.62 -11.49
C ASN A 77 11.48 1.70 -12.63
N TYR A 78 10.54 1.30 -13.48
CA TYR A 78 10.79 0.36 -14.58
C TYR A 78 11.87 0.81 -15.55
N ARG A 79 12.05 2.14 -15.72
CA ARG A 79 13.06 2.71 -16.64
C ARG A 79 14.47 2.73 -16.07
N ASP A 80 14.62 2.54 -14.76
CA ASP A 80 15.95 2.50 -14.15
C ASP A 80 16.67 1.20 -14.51
N THR A 81 17.94 1.32 -14.83
CA THR A 81 18.82 0.20 -15.17
C THR A 81 19.81 -0.18 -14.06
N GLN A 82 19.67 0.47 -12.91
CA GLN A 82 20.52 0.26 -11.74
C GLN A 82 19.66 0.04 -10.50
N ILE A 83 20.16 -0.78 -9.58
CA ILE A 83 19.55 -1.02 -8.28
C ILE A 83 20.53 -0.78 -7.15
N ARG A 84 20.00 -0.59 -5.95
CA ARG A 84 20.75 -0.42 -4.71
C ARG A 84 20.71 -1.63 -3.79
N GLY A 85 19.77 -2.55 -4.03
CA GLY A 85 19.58 -3.77 -3.28
C GLY A 85 18.16 -4.27 -3.37
N PHE A 86 17.84 -5.26 -2.54
CA PHE A 86 16.54 -5.90 -2.44
C PHE A 86 16.02 -5.76 -1.02
N SER A 87 15.04 -4.90 -0.82
CA SER A 87 14.46 -4.65 0.51
C SER A 87 13.25 -5.52 0.79
N HIS A 88 12.98 -5.77 2.09
CA HIS A 88 11.93 -6.67 2.55
C HIS A 88 10.61 -5.97 2.83
N PHE A 89 10.61 -4.66 2.94
CA PHE A 89 9.44 -3.90 3.30
C PHE A 89 9.32 -2.67 2.41
N LYS A 90 8.31 -2.65 1.55
CA LYS A 90 8.07 -1.58 0.57
C LYS A 90 6.72 -0.95 0.76
N GLN A 91 6.63 0.34 0.52
CA GLN A 91 5.37 1.03 0.33
C GLN A 91 4.83 0.72 -1.07
N GLY A 92 3.53 0.56 -1.21
CA GLY A 92 2.87 0.51 -2.51
C GLY A 92 1.92 1.69 -2.63
N SER A 93 2.05 2.49 -3.63
CA SER A 93 1.35 3.76 -3.89
C SER A 93 1.64 4.91 -2.90
N SER A 94 1.37 6.14 -3.32
CA SER A 94 1.62 7.34 -2.51
C SER A 94 0.76 7.43 -1.26
N GLY A 95 -0.44 6.86 -1.30
CA GLY A 95 -1.38 6.89 -0.19
C GLY A 95 -1.22 5.75 0.82
N SER A 96 -0.50 4.67 0.49
CA SER A 96 -0.24 3.58 1.41
C SER A 96 0.89 3.95 2.36
N SER A 97 0.61 4.79 3.30
CA SER A 97 1.56 5.20 4.31
C SER A 97 1.37 4.39 5.59
N GLY A 98 2.34 4.40 6.42
CA GLY A 98 2.14 3.99 7.78
C GLY A 98 3.25 3.19 8.40
N ILE A 99 3.91 2.30 7.70
CA ILE A 99 4.93 1.47 8.33
C ILE A 99 6.32 1.87 7.85
N THR A 100 6.45 2.42 6.64
CA THR A 100 7.73 2.82 6.06
C THR A 100 7.68 4.16 5.36
N ASP A 101 8.78 4.90 5.40
CA ASP A 101 8.96 6.10 4.60
C ASP A 101 9.36 5.72 3.17
N ARG A 102 8.38 5.36 2.34
CA ARG A 102 8.41 5.32 0.87
C ARG A 102 9.43 4.45 0.14
N ALA A 103 10.59 4.13 0.71
CA ALA A 103 11.52 3.15 0.15
C ALA A 103 11.71 2.02 1.15
N GLY A 104 12.11 0.86 0.67
CA GLY A 104 12.17 -0.34 1.47
C GLY A 104 13.08 -0.23 2.69
N ILE A 105 12.71 -0.92 3.75
CA ILE A 105 13.55 -1.10 4.93
C ILE A 105 14.25 -2.44 4.83
N PHE A 106 15.46 -2.51 5.35
CA PHE A 106 16.32 -3.68 5.42
C PHE A 106 16.58 -4.29 4.05
N SER A 107 17.69 -3.88 3.44
CA SER A 107 18.10 -4.27 2.08
C SER A 107 19.30 -5.20 2.08
N ILE A 108 19.25 -6.20 1.19
CA ILE A 108 20.35 -7.12 0.91
C ILE A 108 20.80 -6.90 -0.54
N LEU A 109 22.09 -6.64 -0.75
CA LEU A 109 22.70 -6.54 -2.07
C LEU A 109 23.77 -7.62 -2.24
N PRO A 110 23.57 -8.65 -3.10
CA PRO A 110 24.63 -9.59 -3.46
C PRO A 110 25.64 -8.93 -4.39
N TYR A 111 26.94 -9.20 -4.20
CA TYR A 111 28.02 -8.74 -5.06
C TYR A 111 29.21 -9.69 -4.98
N ALA A 112 30.14 -9.60 -5.94
CA ALA A 112 31.31 -10.48 -6.02
C ALA A 112 32.61 -9.70 -6.18
N LYS A 113 32.59 -8.55 -6.89
CA LYS A 113 33.78 -7.75 -7.16
C LYS A 113 34.25 -6.97 -5.95
N GLU A 114 35.56 -6.68 -5.89
CA GLU A 114 36.09 -5.73 -4.92
C GLU A 114 35.50 -4.34 -5.18
N ARG A 115 35.18 -3.63 -4.10
CA ARG A 115 34.52 -2.32 -4.13
C ARG A 115 35.32 -1.27 -3.37
N THR A 116 35.16 -0.01 -3.79
CA THR A 116 35.81 1.13 -3.13
C THR A 116 34.95 1.62 -1.94
N PRO A 117 35.52 2.37 -0.99
CA PRO A 117 34.78 2.98 0.09
C PRO A 117 33.59 3.85 -0.38
N GLU A 118 33.76 4.56 -1.51
CA GLU A 118 32.70 5.37 -2.12
C GLU A 118 31.51 4.52 -2.54
N TRP A 119 31.76 3.33 -3.11
CA TRP A 119 30.68 2.41 -3.50
C TRP A 119 29.89 1.94 -2.28
N TYR A 120 30.56 1.61 -1.17
CA TYR A 120 29.86 1.18 0.04
C TYR A 120 28.94 2.26 0.63
N ARG A 121 29.27 3.55 0.45
CA ARG A 121 28.39 4.67 0.88
C ARG A 121 27.15 4.82 0.01
N THR A 122 27.25 4.46 -1.26
CA THR A 122 26.15 4.53 -2.23
C THR A 122 26.21 3.31 -3.15
N PRO A 123 25.85 2.12 -2.65
CA PRO A 123 25.95 0.90 -3.42
C PRO A 123 24.96 0.94 -4.59
N ILE A 124 25.49 0.70 -5.79
CA ILE A 124 24.74 0.70 -7.04
C ILE A 124 25.31 -0.41 -7.93
N VAL A 125 24.44 -1.21 -8.54
CA VAL A 125 24.79 -2.23 -9.52
C VAL A 125 23.82 -2.18 -10.69
N SER A 126 24.32 -2.47 -11.91
CA SER A 126 23.48 -2.49 -13.11
C SER A 126 22.74 -3.82 -13.21
N VAL A 127 21.48 -3.74 -13.72
CA VAL A 127 20.64 -4.89 -13.99
C VAL A 127 20.40 -5.06 -15.49
N ASP A 128 20.30 -6.31 -15.92
CA ASP A 128 19.90 -6.64 -17.28
C ASP A 128 18.35 -6.67 -17.35
N LYS A 129 17.79 -5.62 -17.91
CA LYS A 129 16.32 -5.47 -18.05
C LYS A 129 15.68 -6.55 -18.93
N GLN A 130 16.44 -7.21 -19.83
CA GLN A 130 15.90 -8.30 -20.65
C GLN A 130 15.75 -9.61 -19.86
N GLN A 131 16.48 -9.76 -18.77
CA GLN A 131 16.40 -10.89 -17.87
C GLN A 131 15.55 -10.60 -16.63
N GLU A 132 15.02 -9.39 -16.48
CA GLU A 132 14.12 -9.04 -15.39
C GLU A 132 12.75 -9.67 -15.59
N LYS A 133 12.24 -10.36 -14.57
CA LYS A 133 10.91 -11.03 -14.59
C LYS A 133 10.23 -10.87 -13.25
N ALA A 134 8.93 -10.67 -13.29
CA ALA A 134 8.06 -10.69 -12.12
C ALA A 134 6.76 -11.43 -12.42
N THR A 135 6.28 -12.18 -11.45
CA THR A 135 4.96 -12.80 -11.42
C THR A 135 4.44 -12.76 -9.97
N PRO A 136 3.15 -12.97 -9.71
CA PRO A 136 2.66 -13.02 -8.34
C PRO A 136 3.49 -13.95 -7.44
N GLY A 137 4.08 -13.38 -6.38
CA GLY A 137 4.94 -14.10 -5.45
C GLY A 137 6.39 -14.35 -5.90
N TYR A 138 6.82 -13.83 -7.06
CA TYR A 138 8.17 -14.08 -7.56
C TYR A 138 8.73 -12.87 -8.31
N TYR A 139 10.04 -12.63 -8.12
CA TYR A 139 10.83 -11.66 -8.88
C TYR A 139 12.20 -12.24 -9.21
N SER A 140 12.75 -11.91 -10.37
CA SER A 140 14.14 -12.24 -10.73
C SER A 140 14.79 -11.17 -11.60
N THR A 141 16.12 -11.08 -11.50
CA THR A 141 16.95 -10.21 -12.35
C THR A 141 18.38 -10.75 -12.45
N TYR A 142 19.21 -10.11 -13.27
CA TYR A 142 20.63 -10.43 -13.42
C TYR A 142 21.49 -9.19 -13.19
N LEU A 143 22.43 -9.28 -12.25
CA LEU A 143 23.39 -8.22 -11.94
C LEU A 143 24.59 -8.32 -12.87
N VAL A 144 24.74 -7.31 -13.74
CA VAL A 144 25.63 -7.38 -14.90
C VAL A 144 27.10 -7.43 -14.50
N GLU A 145 27.55 -6.49 -13.65
CA GLU A 145 28.95 -6.37 -13.26
C GLU A 145 29.46 -7.57 -12.46
N ASP A 146 28.63 -8.09 -11.60
CA ASP A 146 28.96 -9.18 -10.68
C ASP A 146 28.60 -10.57 -11.22
N GLN A 147 27.90 -10.64 -12.35
CA GLN A 147 27.44 -11.88 -13.00
C GLN A 147 26.63 -12.76 -12.04
N ILE A 148 25.65 -12.15 -11.35
CA ILE A 148 24.84 -12.82 -10.36
C ILE A 148 23.40 -12.90 -10.85
N LYS A 149 22.83 -14.11 -10.93
CA LYS A 149 21.38 -14.29 -11.05
C LYS A 149 20.75 -14.15 -9.68
N VAL A 150 19.76 -13.30 -9.59
CA VAL A 150 18.94 -13.08 -8.37
C VAL A 150 17.54 -13.61 -8.61
N GLU A 151 17.04 -14.39 -7.67
CA GLU A 151 15.67 -14.87 -7.62
C GLU A 151 15.10 -14.64 -6.21
N LEU A 152 13.88 -14.10 -6.12
CA LEU A 152 13.23 -13.71 -4.87
C LEU A 152 11.83 -14.29 -4.82
N THR A 153 11.43 -14.77 -3.64
CA THR A 153 10.06 -15.15 -3.30
C THR A 153 9.78 -14.86 -1.82
N SER A 154 8.55 -14.98 -1.38
CA SER A 154 8.22 -14.71 0.01
C SER A 154 7.06 -15.56 0.52
N ASN A 155 7.02 -15.75 1.83
CA ASN A 155 5.87 -16.13 2.60
C ASN A 155 5.23 -14.87 3.24
N VAL A 156 4.33 -15.02 4.18
CA VAL A 156 3.66 -13.88 4.86
C VAL A 156 4.66 -13.06 5.68
N HIS A 157 5.50 -13.73 6.50
CA HIS A 157 6.46 -13.09 7.41
C HIS A 157 7.91 -13.37 7.05
N SER A 158 8.17 -14.00 5.90
CA SER A 158 9.54 -14.38 5.53
C SER A 158 9.85 -14.12 4.07
N GLY A 159 11.09 -13.69 3.82
CA GLY A 159 11.66 -13.48 2.50
C GLY A 159 12.68 -14.56 2.15
N PHE A 160 12.67 -15.03 0.91
CA PHE A 160 13.59 -16.03 0.39
C PHE A 160 14.35 -15.45 -0.79
N HIS A 161 15.68 -15.45 -0.69
CA HIS A 161 16.58 -15.06 -1.76
C HIS A 161 17.36 -16.28 -2.25
N LYS A 162 17.63 -16.31 -3.56
CA LYS A 162 18.47 -17.32 -4.20
C LYS A 162 19.40 -16.59 -5.15
N TYR A 163 20.70 -16.63 -4.85
CA TYR A 163 21.75 -15.95 -5.58
C TYR A 163 22.65 -16.98 -6.24
N THR A 164 22.78 -16.95 -7.56
CA THR A 164 23.71 -17.81 -8.31
C THR A 164 24.88 -16.97 -8.78
N TYR A 165 26.04 -17.18 -8.16
CA TYR A 165 27.30 -16.51 -8.47
C TYR A 165 28.08 -17.25 -9.55
N ALA A 166 28.91 -16.51 -10.31
CA ALA A 166 29.87 -17.12 -11.21
C ALA A 166 30.91 -17.95 -10.43
N THR A 167 31.33 -19.07 -11.00
CA THR A 167 32.38 -19.92 -10.41
C THR A 167 33.69 -19.16 -10.31
N GLY A 168 34.45 -19.38 -9.24
CA GLY A 168 35.76 -18.72 -9.02
C GLY A 168 35.63 -17.31 -8.45
N THR A 169 34.44 -16.88 -8.02
CA THR A 169 34.25 -15.58 -7.39
C THR A 169 33.96 -15.72 -5.88
N ASP A 170 34.38 -14.76 -5.08
CA ASP A 170 34.01 -14.67 -3.66
C ASP A 170 32.59 -14.15 -3.53
N ALA A 171 31.65 -15.00 -3.14
CA ALA A 171 30.26 -14.64 -2.93
C ALA A 171 30.12 -13.75 -1.69
N LYS A 172 29.66 -12.52 -1.87
CA LYS A 172 29.48 -11.54 -0.81
C LYS A 172 28.05 -10.99 -0.81
N ILE A 173 27.57 -10.59 0.35
CA ILE A 173 26.37 -9.79 0.51
C ILE A 173 26.66 -8.55 1.35
N LEU A 174 26.01 -7.44 1.00
CA LEU A 174 25.97 -6.22 1.80
C LEU A 174 24.57 -6.06 2.37
N LEU A 175 24.47 -5.93 3.68
CA LEU A 175 23.26 -5.58 4.41
C LEU A 175 23.28 -4.09 4.72
N THR A 176 22.17 -3.40 4.46
CA THR A 176 21.98 -1.99 4.79
C THR A 176 20.59 -1.75 5.37
N GLU A 177 20.39 -0.56 5.94
CA GLU A 177 19.08 -0.11 6.39
C GLU A 177 18.06 0.02 5.25
N GLY A 178 18.51 0.09 4.01
CA GLY A 178 17.69 0.21 2.78
C GLY A 178 17.60 1.65 2.31
N ASN A 179 16.65 2.44 2.76
CA ASN A 179 16.46 3.81 2.30
C ASN A 179 17.53 4.77 2.85
N LEU A 180 18.32 5.39 1.98
CA LEU A 180 19.38 6.35 2.36
C LEU A 180 18.88 7.65 3.03
N ARG A 181 17.59 7.94 2.97
CA ARG A 181 17.02 9.11 3.67
C ARG A 181 16.76 8.85 5.14
N LEU A 182 16.77 7.59 5.54
CA LEU A 182 16.62 7.22 6.94
C LEU A 182 17.98 7.41 7.61
N THR A 183 18.00 8.22 8.65
CA THR A 183 19.14 8.33 9.58
C THR A 183 19.09 7.19 10.60
N ASP A 184 18.61 6.02 10.17
CA ASP A 184 18.19 5.00 11.09
C ASP A 184 19.33 4.08 11.51
N LYS A 185 19.15 3.63 12.70
CA LYS A 185 20.07 2.80 13.42
C LYS A 185 19.83 1.35 12.98
N MET A 186 20.79 0.76 12.31
CA MET A 186 20.81 -0.67 12.01
C MET A 186 21.63 -1.39 13.08
N SER A 187 21.14 -2.54 13.55
CA SER A 187 21.93 -3.51 14.31
C SER A 187 22.04 -4.81 13.52
N CYS A 188 23.19 -5.47 13.63
CA CYS A 188 23.42 -6.79 13.07
C CYS A 188 24.43 -7.53 13.93
N ARG A 189 24.18 -8.82 14.22
CA ARG A 189 25.18 -9.69 14.85
C ARG A 189 25.16 -11.08 14.24
N GLN A 190 26.32 -11.66 14.15
CA GLN A 190 26.49 -13.06 13.82
C GLN A 190 26.17 -13.92 15.07
N VAL A 191 25.22 -14.84 14.93
CA VAL A 191 24.78 -15.76 16.00
C VAL A 191 25.60 -17.06 15.94
N ASP A 192 25.77 -17.59 14.76
CA ASP A 192 26.58 -18.78 14.44
C ASP A 192 27.11 -18.65 12.99
N ASP A 193 27.76 -19.72 12.48
CA ASP A 193 28.35 -19.72 11.15
C ASP A 193 27.33 -19.55 10.01
N TYR A 194 26.05 -19.75 10.25
CA TYR A 194 24.99 -19.69 9.26
C TYR A 194 23.94 -18.63 9.54
N THR A 195 24.02 -17.91 10.66
CA THR A 195 22.91 -17.13 11.18
C THR A 195 23.31 -15.71 11.53
N LEU A 196 22.53 -14.74 11.03
CA LEU A 196 22.55 -13.36 11.49
C LEU A 196 21.19 -12.96 12.07
N GLU A 197 21.20 -12.02 13.00
CA GLU A 197 20.00 -11.35 13.47
C GLU A 197 20.26 -9.87 13.73
N GLY A 198 19.21 -9.06 13.77
CA GLY A 198 19.31 -7.64 14.02
C GLY A 198 18.02 -6.88 13.82
N SER A 199 18.16 -5.57 13.71
CA SER A 199 17.01 -4.68 13.50
C SER A 199 17.38 -3.43 12.72
N VAL A 200 16.36 -2.85 12.05
CA VAL A 200 16.36 -1.50 11.53
C VAL A 200 15.11 -0.82 12.07
N ARG A 201 15.23 0.17 12.95
CA ARG A 201 14.12 0.72 13.76
C ARG A 201 13.35 -0.39 14.52
N GLU A 202 12.03 -0.41 14.37
CA GLU A 202 11.12 -1.43 14.88
C GLU A 202 10.97 -2.64 13.95
N PHE A 203 11.80 -2.75 12.93
CA PHE A 203 11.84 -3.89 12.02
C PHE A 203 12.94 -4.84 12.43
N TYR A 204 12.57 -5.98 12.99
CA TYR A 204 13.48 -7.02 13.46
C TYR A 204 13.59 -8.12 12.41
N TYR A 205 14.79 -8.69 12.27
CA TYR A 205 15.04 -9.80 11.35
C TYR A 205 15.87 -10.90 11.97
N TYR A 206 15.59 -12.12 11.54
CA TYR A 206 16.38 -13.31 11.82
C TYR A 206 16.62 -14.03 10.49
N MET A 207 17.89 -14.29 10.12
CA MET A 207 18.20 -14.85 8.81
C MET A 207 19.18 -16.00 8.89
N LYS A 208 18.99 -16.98 7.99
CA LYS A 208 19.91 -18.11 7.79
C LYS A 208 20.36 -18.23 6.35
N PHE A 209 21.60 -18.67 6.19
CA PHE A 209 22.26 -18.90 4.93
C PHE A 209 22.43 -20.40 4.66
N SER A 210 22.41 -20.81 3.40
CA SER A 210 22.68 -22.20 2.99
C SER A 210 24.16 -22.60 3.04
N HIS A 211 25.05 -21.63 3.20
CA HIS A 211 26.51 -21.81 3.27
C HIS A 211 27.06 -21.05 4.47
N PRO A 212 28.17 -21.55 5.08
CA PRO A 212 28.75 -20.90 6.25
C PRO A 212 29.38 -19.56 5.86
N ILE A 213 29.20 -18.57 6.73
CA ILE A 213 29.86 -17.27 6.69
C ILE A 213 31.33 -17.48 6.98
N GLN A 214 32.21 -17.11 6.05
CA GLN A 214 33.65 -17.22 6.23
C GLN A 214 34.28 -16.00 6.87
N LYS A 215 33.77 -14.81 6.51
CA LYS A 215 34.25 -13.53 7.07
C LYS A 215 33.12 -12.52 7.14
N THR A 216 33.23 -11.61 8.09
CA THR A 216 32.32 -10.48 8.27
C THR A 216 33.07 -9.16 8.44
N TRP A 217 32.47 -8.08 7.94
CA TRP A 217 32.99 -6.72 8.10
C TRP A 217 31.85 -5.76 8.44
N ILE A 218 32.23 -4.72 9.17
CA ILE A 218 31.39 -3.57 9.47
C ILE A 218 31.88 -2.41 8.60
N GLN A 219 30.98 -1.76 7.89
CA GLN A 219 31.25 -0.54 7.16
C GLN A 219 31.25 0.65 8.12
N ASP A 220 32.23 1.53 8.05
CA ASP A 220 32.24 2.79 8.77
C ASP A 220 31.50 3.92 7.97
N GLU A 221 31.40 5.10 8.57
CA GLU A 221 30.74 6.27 7.97
C GLU A 221 31.39 6.76 6.65
N ASN A 222 32.66 6.43 6.44
CA ASN A 222 33.44 6.76 5.25
C ASN A 222 33.41 5.65 4.19
N GLY A 223 32.77 4.52 4.46
CA GLY A 223 32.67 3.37 3.58
C GLY A 223 33.81 2.37 3.72
N PHE A 224 34.74 2.55 4.65
CA PHE A 224 35.80 1.57 4.89
C PHE A 224 35.28 0.37 5.67
N LEU A 225 35.73 -0.82 5.28
CA LEU A 225 35.38 -2.07 5.94
C LEU A 225 36.38 -2.38 7.05
N LYS A 226 35.86 -2.69 8.23
CA LYS A 226 36.64 -3.22 9.37
C LYS A 226 36.10 -4.59 9.74
N GLU A 227 36.97 -5.57 9.88
CA GLU A 227 36.58 -6.92 10.31
C GLU A 227 35.86 -6.87 11.67
N GLY A 228 34.72 -7.55 11.77
CA GLY A 228 33.89 -7.57 12.97
C GLY A 228 32.58 -8.30 12.76
N ALA A 229 32.07 -8.92 13.81
CA ALA A 229 30.87 -9.76 13.80
C ALA A 229 29.63 -9.10 14.43
N VAL A 230 29.75 -7.87 14.94
CA VAL A 230 28.66 -7.15 15.62
C VAL A 230 28.64 -5.70 15.20
N LEU A 231 27.56 -5.26 14.59
CA LEU A 231 27.23 -3.87 14.29
C LEU A 231 26.26 -3.36 15.36
N SER A 232 26.66 -2.34 16.11
CA SER A 232 25.79 -1.68 17.11
C SER A 232 25.27 -0.33 16.59
N GLN A 233 24.04 -0.01 16.99
CA GLN A 233 23.25 1.12 16.51
C GLN A 233 23.82 2.51 16.81
N LYS A 234 24.76 3.06 16.04
CA LYS A 234 25.12 4.47 16.25
C LYS A 234 25.21 5.34 15.00
N HIS A 235 25.40 4.78 13.82
CA HIS A 235 25.58 5.54 12.55
C HIS A 235 25.02 4.76 11.36
N LYS A 236 25.00 5.35 10.16
CA LYS A 236 24.71 4.68 8.87
C LYS A 236 25.83 3.71 8.56
N HIS A 237 25.61 2.44 8.75
CA HIS A 237 26.63 1.41 8.52
C HIS A 237 26.02 0.22 7.79
N GLY A 238 26.80 -0.37 6.88
CA GLY A 238 26.51 -1.67 6.29
C GLY A 238 27.21 -2.79 7.05
N PHE A 239 26.69 -3.99 6.87
CA PHE A 239 27.30 -5.24 7.35
C PHE A 239 27.56 -6.14 6.15
N VAL A 240 28.77 -6.62 6.01
CA VAL A 240 29.21 -7.44 4.87
C VAL A 240 29.51 -8.86 5.33
N CYS A 241 29.04 -9.85 4.56
CA CYS A 241 29.40 -11.26 4.73
C CYS A 241 30.05 -11.78 3.44
N SER A 242 31.09 -12.61 3.59
CA SER A 242 31.68 -13.41 2.52
C SER A 242 31.45 -14.90 2.79
N PHE A 243 31.21 -15.64 1.70
CA PHE A 243 30.97 -17.09 1.71
C PHE A 243 32.02 -17.84 0.91
N GLY A 244 32.99 -17.14 0.30
CA GLY A 244 34.00 -17.71 -0.59
C GLY A 244 33.44 -18.18 -1.93
N ASP A 245 34.19 -19.01 -2.64
CA ASP A 245 33.76 -19.59 -3.92
C ASP A 245 32.73 -20.73 -3.69
N LEU A 246 31.51 -20.48 -4.09
CA LEU A 246 30.39 -21.44 -3.98
C LEU A 246 30.39 -22.52 -5.08
N LYS A 247 31.36 -22.48 -6.01
CA LYS A 247 31.54 -23.45 -7.11
C LYS A 247 30.26 -23.63 -7.94
N GLY A 248 29.55 -22.53 -8.19
CA GLY A 248 28.31 -22.51 -8.97
C GLY A 248 27.06 -22.98 -8.21
N LYS A 249 27.17 -23.36 -6.95
CA LYS A 249 25.99 -23.65 -6.12
C LYS A 249 25.33 -22.33 -5.70
N PRO A 250 23.99 -22.26 -5.67
CA PRO A 250 23.30 -21.03 -5.24
C PRO A 250 23.46 -20.79 -3.74
N LEU A 251 23.63 -19.53 -3.34
CA LEU A 251 23.45 -19.09 -1.97
C LEU A 251 21.97 -18.79 -1.74
N THR A 252 21.34 -19.54 -0.85
CA THR A 252 19.99 -19.25 -0.39
C THR A 252 20.04 -18.48 0.93
N VAL A 253 19.26 -17.41 1.02
CA VAL A 253 19.08 -16.61 2.24
C VAL A 253 17.61 -16.64 2.60
N LYS A 254 17.28 -17.09 3.78
CA LYS A 254 15.93 -17.09 4.34
C LYS A 254 15.87 -16.07 5.47
N VAL A 255 14.85 -15.20 5.48
CA VAL A 255 14.74 -14.07 6.42
C VAL A 255 13.36 -14.04 7.02
N GLY A 256 13.23 -14.33 8.30
CA GLY A 256 12.01 -14.08 9.06
C GLY A 256 12.03 -12.66 9.65
N VAL A 257 10.89 -11.98 9.63
CA VAL A 257 10.76 -10.60 10.08
C VAL A 257 9.66 -10.41 11.11
N SER A 258 9.77 -9.36 11.92
CA SER A 258 8.73 -8.93 12.86
C SER A 258 8.82 -7.42 13.10
N LEU A 259 7.68 -6.81 13.48
CA LEU A 259 7.59 -5.41 13.91
C LEU A 259 7.53 -5.28 15.45
N THR A 260 7.55 -6.39 16.19
CA THR A 260 7.45 -6.37 17.66
C THR A 260 8.81 -6.47 18.34
N ASP A 261 9.53 -7.56 18.11
CA ASP A 261 10.82 -7.82 18.74
C ASP A 261 11.62 -8.91 18.01
N GLN A 262 12.86 -9.14 18.47
CA GLN A 262 13.79 -10.10 17.89
C GLN A 262 13.33 -11.55 18.04
N GLN A 263 12.68 -11.88 19.17
CA GLN A 263 12.19 -13.24 19.39
C GLN A 263 11.03 -13.57 18.45
N SER A 264 10.15 -12.61 18.21
CA SER A 264 9.04 -12.75 17.25
C SER A 264 9.55 -12.93 15.82
N ALA A 265 10.60 -12.22 15.40
CA ALA A 265 11.24 -12.44 14.10
C ALA A 265 11.79 -13.87 13.96
N ARG A 266 12.39 -14.41 15.03
CA ARG A 266 12.84 -15.80 15.10
C ARG A 266 11.66 -16.78 15.05
N ASN A 267 10.59 -16.54 15.83
CA ASN A 267 9.40 -17.39 15.83
C ASN A 267 8.74 -17.46 14.46
N ASN A 268 8.61 -16.31 13.79
CA ASN A 268 8.09 -16.25 12.41
C ASN A 268 8.99 -17.03 11.44
N PHE A 269 10.32 -16.92 11.59
CA PHE A 269 11.27 -17.71 10.81
C PHE A 269 11.08 -19.22 11.06
N GLU A 270 11.05 -19.66 12.31
CA GLU A 270 10.94 -21.08 12.66
C GLU A 270 9.59 -21.70 12.22
N ALA A 271 8.55 -20.89 12.09
CA ALA A 271 7.25 -21.34 11.59
C ALA A 271 7.19 -21.47 10.06
N GLU A 272 7.92 -20.63 9.31
CA GLU A 272 7.76 -20.54 7.86
C GLU A 272 8.94 -21.05 7.04
N CYS A 273 10.15 -21.19 7.63
CA CYS A 273 11.37 -21.39 6.85
C CYS A 273 12.08 -22.75 6.96
N PRO A 274 12.02 -23.54 8.04
CA PRO A 274 12.99 -24.60 8.28
C PRO A 274 13.05 -25.64 7.17
N ASP A 275 11.99 -26.34 6.88
CA ASP A 275 11.96 -27.50 5.97
C ASP A 275 11.37 -27.15 4.59
N VAL A 276 11.35 -25.88 4.23
CA VAL A 276 10.76 -25.37 2.98
C VAL A 276 11.86 -24.88 2.07
N ASP A 277 11.90 -25.31 0.82
CA ASP A 277 12.86 -24.80 -0.14
C ASP A 277 12.35 -23.54 -0.88
N PHE A 278 13.16 -23.00 -1.79
CA PHE A 278 12.81 -21.80 -2.55
C PHE A 278 11.63 -22.03 -3.50
N GLU A 279 11.57 -23.18 -4.16
CA GLU A 279 10.52 -23.46 -5.15
C GLU A 279 9.19 -23.78 -4.45
N ASP A 280 9.22 -24.45 -3.30
CA ASP A 280 8.03 -24.69 -2.46
C ASP A 280 7.42 -23.36 -1.99
N THR A 281 8.26 -22.41 -1.54
CA THR A 281 7.80 -21.09 -1.13
C THR A 281 7.21 -20.29 -2.31
N ARG A 282 7.84 -20.39 -3.48
CA ARG A 282 7.34 -19.75 -4.70
C ARG A 282 5.97 -20.29 -5.11
N GLU A 283 5.79 -21.61 -5.08
CA GLU A 283 4.50 -22.24 -5.39
C GLU A 283 3.45 -21.89 -4.34
N PHE A 284 3.82 -21.86 -3.06
CA PHE A 284 2.94 -21.39 -1.99
C PHE A 284 2.44 -19.97 -2.26
N ALA A 285 3.33 -19.03 -2.53
CA ALA A 285 2.95 -17.65 -2.81
C ALA A 285 2.02 -17.54 -4.03
N ARG A 286 2.33 -18.27 -5.12
CA ARG A 286 1.49 -18.34 -6.31
C ARG A 286 0.09 -18.91 -5.99
N THR A 287 0.02 -19.97 -5.21
CA THR A 287 -1.24 -20.60 -4.79
C THR A 287 -2.09 -19.62 -3.99
N ARG A 288 -1.49 -18.91 -3.02
CA ARG A 288 -2.20 -17.87 -2.24
C ARG A 288 -2.77 -16.77 -3.13
N TRP A 289 -2.06 -16.36 -4.18
CA TRP A 289 -2.59 -15.42 -5.17
C TRP A 289 -3.72 -16.01 -6.01
N SER A 290 -3.60 -17.26 -6.46
CA SER A 290 -4.67 -17.94 -7.20
C SER A 290 -5.95 -18.03 -6.38
N GLU A 291 -5.88 -18.36 -5.08
CA GLU A 291 -7.03 -18.44 -4.17
C GLU A 291 -7.85 -17.14 -4.11
N ILE A 292 -7.21 -15.98 -4.28
CA ILE A 292 -7.89 -14.68 -4.29
C ILE A 292 -8.36 -14.32 -5.70
N LEU A 293 -7.48 -14.41 -6.68
CA LEU A 293 -7.77 -13.94 -8.04
C LEU A 293 -8.84 -14.80 -8.73
N ASP A 294 -8.91 -16.10 -8.41
CA ASP A 294 -9.91 -17.02 -8.96
C ASP A 294 -11.34 -16.76 -8.43
N ARG A 295 -11.50 -15.90 -7.41
CA ARG A 295 -12.82 -15.51 -6.87
C ARG A 295 -13.64 -14.65 -7.84
N ILE A 296 -12.97 -13.95 -8.76
CA ILE A 296 -13.60 -13.20 -9.84
C ILE A 296 -13.09 -13.72 -11.17
N LYS A 297 -13.99 -14.27 -11.98
CA LYS A 297 -13.68 -14.73 -13.33
C LYS A 297 -14.23 -13.75 -14.35
N VAL A 298 -13.33 -13.26 -15.21
CA VAL A 298 -13.67 -12.37 -16.31
C VAL A 298 -13.62 -13.16 -17.61
N GLU A 299 -14.73 -13.16 -18.32
CA GLU A 299 -14.83 -13.73 -19.66
C GLU A 299 -14.68 -12.61 -20.72
N GLY A 300 -14.18 -12.97 -21.90
CA GLY A 300 -13.94 -12.06 -23.00
C GLY A 300 -12.73 -12.47 -23.82
N SER A 301 -12.60 -11.91 -25.01
CA SER A 301 -11.50 -12.20 -25.95
C SER A 301 -10.32 -11.22 -25.83
N ASP A 302 -10.47 -10.13 -25.08
CA ASP A 302 -9.44 -9.10 -24.94
C ASP A 302 -8.46 -9.47 -23.80
N GLU A 303 -7.29 -9.94 -24.20
CA GLU A 303 -6.23 -10.38 -23.29
C GLU A 303 -5.57 -9.19 -22.56
N GLU A 304 -5.54 -8.00 -23.16
CA GLU A 304 -4.98 -6.79 -22.56
C GLU A 304 -5.89 -6.29 -21.42
N LEU A 305 -7.20 -6.22 -21.67
CA LEU A 305 -8.16 -5.85 -20.63
C LEU A 305 -8.16 -6.86 -19.46
N LYS A 306 -8.03 -8.17 -19.72
CA LYS A 306 -7.86 -9.17 -18.66
C LYS A 306 -6.58 -8.92 -17.84
N THR A 307 -5.48 -8.59 -18.52
CA THR A 307 -4.22 -8.28 -17.85
C THR A 307 -4.35 -7.04 -16.96
N ILE A 308 -4.98 -5.98 -17.46
CA ILE A 308 -5.24 -4.77 -16.67
C ILE A 308 -6.13 -5.09 -15.46
N PHE A 309 -7.22 -5.82 -15.67
CA PHE A 309 -8.17 -6.18 -14.62
C PHE A 309 -7.51 -7.00 -13.50
N TYR A 310 -6.86 -8.11 -13.84
CA TYR A 310 -6.25 -8.98 -12.82
C TYR A 310 -5.04 -8.34 -12.15
N THR A 311 -4.30 -7.46 -12.85
CA THR A 311 -3.22 -6.70 -12.24
C THR A 311 -3.76 -5.64 -11.26
N ALA A 312 -4.85 -4.95 -11.60
CA ALA A 312 -5.50 -4.01 -10.68
C ALA A 312 -6.04 -4.73 -9.43
N LEU A 313 -6.66 -5.90 -9.62
CA LEU A 313 -7.13 -6.75 -8.51
C LEU A 313 -5.96 -7.21 -7.61
N TYR A 314 -4.86 -7.64 -8.22
CA TYR A 314 -3.61 -8.00 -7.53
C TYR A 314 -3.07 -6.84 -6.70
N HIS A 315 -2.94 -5.63 -7.28
CA HIS A 315 -2.46 -4.45 -6.58
C HIS A 315 -3.39 -4.03 -5.43
N SER A 316 -4.70 -4.22 -5.54
CA SER A 316 -5.64 -3.88 -4.47
C SER A 316 -5.37 -4.67 -3.18
N CYS A 317 -4.78 -5.88 -3.27
CA CYS A 317 -4.45 -6.76 -2.15
C CYS A 317 -3.03 -6.58 -1.58
N PHE A 318 -2.31 -5.52 -1.98
CA PHE A 318 -0.99 -5.19 -1.39
C PHE A 318 -1.10 -4.58 0.00
N TYR A 319 -2.19 -3.88 0.27
CA TYR A 319 -2.48 -3.18 1.53
C TYR A 319 -3.97 -3.28 1.87
N PRO A 320 -4.31 -3.26 3.16
CA PRO A 320 -3.43 -3.25 4.34
C PRO A 320 -2.59 -4.53 4.42
N VAL A 321 -1.55 -4.53 5.27
CA VAL A 321 -0.67 -5.68 5.48
C VAL A 321 -0.92 -6.31 6.84
N SER A 322 -0.77 -7.63 6.94
CA SER A 322 -0.70 -8.31 8.23
C SER A 322 0.50 -7.79 9.01
N VAL A 323 0.28 -7.43 10.26
CA VAL A 323 1.34 -7.09 11.21
C VAL A 323 1.34 -8.03 12.42
N THR A 324 0.55 -9.09 12.36
CA THR A 324 0.41 -10.12 13.38
C THR A 324 1.50 -11.17 13.20
N ASN A 325 2.25 -11.46 14.25
CA ASN A 325 3.19 -12.59 14.28
C ASN A 325 2.45 -13.93 14.31
N VAL A 326 3.17 -15.03 14.06
CA VAL A 326 2.58 -16.40 14.05
C VAL A 326 1.96 -16.81 15.39
N ASP A 327 2.35 -16.18 16.50
CA ASP A 327 1.78 -16.39 17.84
C ASP A 327 0.59 -15.48 18.16
N GLY A 328 0.16 -14.65 17.18
CA GLY A 328 -0.93 -13.70 17.31
C GLY A 328 -0.53 -12.33 17.89
N THR A 329 0.72 -12.12 18.27
CA THR A 329 1.17 -10.81 18.82
C THR A 329 1.36 -9.78 17.70
N TYR A 330 1.15 -8.50 18.03
CA TYR A 330 1.40 -7.36 17.14
C TYR A 330 1.72 -6.09 17.92
N LEU A 331 2.38 -5.13 17.27
CA LEU A 331 2.67 -3.82 17.85
C LEU A 331 1.48 -2.86 17.60
N GLY A 332 0.86 -2.40 18.69
CA GLY A 332 -0.26 -1.45 18.62
C GLY A 332 0.15 0.00 18.37
N LEU A 333 -0.83 0.86 18.10
CA LEU A 333 -0.62 2.30 17.94
C LEU A 333 -0.12 2.99 19.21
N ASP A 334 -0.39 2.40 20.37
CA ASP A 334 0.10 2.82 21.68
C ASP A 334 1.54 2.39 21.96
N LYS A 335 2.19 1.71 21.01
CA LYS A 335 3.52 1.07 21.13
C LYS A 335 3.63 -0.05 22.17
N GLU A 336 2.51 -0.57 22.58
CA GLU A 336 2.48 -1.78 23.41
C GLU A 336 2.29 -3.02 22.52
N ILE A 337 2.73 -4.17 23.00
CA ILE A 337 2.52 -5.45 22.32
C ILE A 337 1.14 -5.98 22.72
N HIS A 338 0.28 -6.17 21.75
CA HIS A 338 -1.04 -6.74 21.90
C HIS A 338 -1.11 -8.15 21.31
N LYS A 339 -2.23 -8.82 21.55
CA LYS A 339 -2.52 -10.13 20.96
C LYS A 339 -3.88 -10.12 20.28
N ALA A 340 -3.88 -10.42 18.98
CA ALA A 340 -5.08 -10.66 18.21
C ALA A 340 -5.64 -12.05 18.53
N ASP A 341 -6.87 -12.12 19.04
CA ASP A 341 -7.54 -13.37 19.39
C ASP A 341 -8.62 -13.71 18.39
N GLY A 342 -8.36 -14.76 17.58
CA GLY A 342 -9.29 -15.24 16.56
C GLY A 342 -9.39 -14.38 15.30
N TYR A 343 -8.45 -13.47 15.05
CA TYR A 343 -8.33 -12.66 13.82
C TYR A 343 -6.86 -12.32 13.55
N VAL A 344 -6.55 -11.82 12.34
CA VAL A 344 -5.26 -11.26 11.96
C VAL A 344 -5.34 -9.73 12.05
N HIS A 345 -4.40 -9.11 12.75
CA HIS A 345 -4.32 -7.65 12.83
C HIS A 345 -3.60 -7.08 11.61
N TYR A 346 -4.25 -6.14 10.94
CA TYR A 346 -3.78 -5.48 9.72
C TYR A 346 -3.46 -4.01 9.96
N ASN A 347 -2.60 -3.46 9.09
CA ASN A 347 -2.24 -2.06 9.14
C ASN A 347 -1.81 -1.49 7.78
N GLY A 348 -1.72 -0.13 7.64
CA GLY A 348 -1.36 0.53 6.39
C GLY A 348 -2.57 0.88 5.52
N TYR A 349 -3.53 1.63 6.05
CA TYR A 349 -4.86 1.77 5.47
C TYR A 349 -5.01 2.81 4.36
N ALA A 350 -4.37 3.99 4.43
CA ALA A 350 -4.55 5.09 3.46
C ALA A 350 -6.03 5.40 3.15
N PHE A 351 -6.78 5.86 4.14
CA PHE A 351 -8.25 5.96 4.03
C PHE A 351 -8.74 6.90 2.95
N TRP A 352 -8.15 8.10 2.80
CA TRP A 352 -8.57 9.03 1.75
C TRP A 352 -8.49 8.43 0.33
N ASP A 353 -7.49 7.57 0.10
CA ASP A 353 -7.29 6.88 -1.17
C ASP A 353 -8.21 5.68 -1.34
N SER A 354 -8.63 5.02 -0.26
CA SER A 354 -9.21 3.68 -0.32
C SER A 354 -10.68 3.56 0.11
N PHE A 355 -11.20 4.52 0.88
CA PHE A 355 -12.55 4.39 1.45
C PHE A 355 -13.67 4.33 0.40
N ARG A 356 -13.48 4.95 -0.77
CA ARG A 356 -14.53 5.07 -1.81
C ARG A 356 -14.90 3.75 -2.47
N SER A 357 -13.92 2.85 -2.68
CA SER A 357 -14.15 1.62 -3.47
C SER A 357 -13.47 0.37 -2.90
N LYS A 358 -12.24 0.48 -2.39
CA LYS A 358 -11.42 -0.67 -2.02
C LYS A 358 -12.05 -1.56 -0.95
N TYR A 359 -12.56 -0.98 0.13
CA TYR A 359 -13.18 -1.76 1.22
C TYR A 359 -14.52 -2.36 0.81
N THR A 360 -15.26 -1.72 -0.10
CA THR A 360 -16.44 -2.31 -0.74
C THR A 360 -16.06 -3.52 -1.59
N LEU A 361 -14.96 -3.44 -2.35
CA LEU A 361 -14.41 -4.59 -3.07
C LEU A 361 -14.02 -5.72 -2.10
N PHE A 362 -13.37 -5.42 -0.99
CA PHE A 362 -12.98 -6.43 0.00
C PHE A 362 -14.18 -7.11 0.66
N ALA A 363 -15.27 -6.39 0.90
CA ALA A 363 -16.50 -6.97 1.41
C ALA A 363 -17.08 -8.06 0.49
N ILE A 364 -16.81 -7.98 -0.82
CA ILE A 364 -17.25 -8.94 -1.84
C ILE A 364 -16.17 -10.00 -2.08
N LEU A 365 -14.93 -9.56 -2.31
CA LEU A 365 -13.82 -10.41 -2.74
C LEU A 365 -13.26 -11.29 -1.61
N VAL A 366 -13.03 -10.71 -0.42
CA VAL A 366 -12.34 -11.33 0.71
C VAL A 366 -13.04 -11.01 2.04
N PRO A 367 -14.33 -11.36 2.19
CA PRO A 367 -15.13 -10.96 3.36
C PRO A 367 -14.55 -11.44 4.69
N GLU A 368 -13.84 -12.58 4.71
CA GLU A 368 -13.13 -13.10 5.88
C GLU A 368 -11.96 -12.20 6.30
N ILE A 369 -11.12 -11.78 5.33
CA ILE A 369 -10.00 -10.86 5.57
C ILE A 369 -10.54 -9.46 5.90
N TYR A 370 -11.60 -9.04 5.21
CA TYR A 370 -12.23 -7.73 5.49
C TYR A 370 -12.74 -7.63 6.93
N ARG A 371 -13.29 -8.72 7.47
CA ARG A 371 -13.70 -8.76 8.87
C ARG A 371 -12.51 -8.57 9.83
N ASP A 372 -11.39 -9.22 9.57
CA ASP A 372 -10.17 -9.07 10.37
C ASP A 372 -9.61 -7.65 10.29
N ILE A 373 -9.68 -7.03 9.09
CA ILE A 373 -9.34 -5.61 8.89
C ILE A 373 -10.24 -4.70 9.73
N LEU A 374 -11.55 -4.97 9.81
CA LEU A 374 -12.47 -4.18 10.64
C LEU A 374 -12.18 -4.35 12.14
N CYS A 375 -11.82 -5.55 12.60
CA CYS A 375 -11.34 -5.77 13.96
C CYS A 375 -10.08 -4.93 14.26
N SER A 376 -9.17 -4.88 13.30
CA SER A 376 -7.94 -4.09 13.41
C SER A 376 -8.22 -2.58 13.43
N MET A 377 -9.25 -2.12 12.70
CA MET A 377 -9.72 -0.73 12.75
C MET A 377 -10.32 -0.39 14.13
N GLN A 378 -11.09 -1.31 14.73
CA GLN A 378 -11.59 -1.14 16.11
C GLN A 378 -10.43 -1.03 17.10
N ASP A 379 -9.44 -1.94 17.04
CA ASP A 379 -8.24 -1.85 17.89
C ASP A 379 -7.51 -0.52 17.71
N SER A 380 -7.43 -0.03 16.45
CA SER A 380 -6.81 1.25 16.16
C SER A 380 -7.53 2.42 16.85
N TYR A 381 -8.86 2.39 16.91
CA TYR A 381 -9.63 3.37 17.67
C TYR A 381 -9.38 3.28 19.18
N GLU A 382 -9.32 2.08 19.73
CA GLU A 382 -9.12 1.85 21.17
C GLU A 382 -7.71 2.25 21.63
N GLN A 383 -6.70 2.07 20.76
CA GLN A 383 -5.28 2.37 21.06
C GLN A 383 -4.89 3.81 20.69
N ALA A 384 -5.73 4.54 19.97
CA ALA A 384 -5.41 5.86 19.46
C ALA A 384 -5.40 6.95 20.55
N VAL A 385 -4.50 7.91 20.36
CA VAL A 385 -4.53 9.19 21.08
C VAL A 385 -5.06 10.26 20.12
N PHE A 386 -6.26 10.78 20.38
CA PHE A 386 -6.88 11.81 19.57
C PHE A 386 -6.46 13.19 20.08
N GLU A 387 -5.36 13.71 19.55
CA GLU A 387 -4.84 15.04 19.84
C GLU A 387 -4.44 15.74 18.54
N LEU A 388 -4.74 17.00 18.42
CA LEU A 388 -4.22 17.83 17.33
C LEU A 388 -2.74 18.12 17.61
N SER A 389 -1.86 17.76 16.70
CA SER A 389 -0.43 18.05 16.81
C SER A 389 -0.12 19.54 16.75
N THR A 390 -0.96 20.33 16.08
CA THR A 390 -0.86 21.78 15.96
C THR A 390 -2.26 22.35 15.73
N PRO A 391 -2.69 23.37 16.47
CA PRO A 391 -3.90 24.09 16.17
C PRO A 391 -3.83 24.65 14.74
N PRO A 392 -4.88 24.50 13.93
CA PRO A 392 -4.86 24.99 12.57
C PRO A 392 -4.89 26.53 12.53
N ASP A 393 -4.02 27.10 11.72
CA ASP A 393 -4.10 28.51 11.36
C ASP A 393 -5.23 28.69 10.33
N ILE A 394 -6.41 29.08 10.82
CA ILE A 394 -7.62 29.21 9.99
C ILE A 394 -7.54 30.34 8.95
N GLU A 395 -6.68 31.34 9.17
CA GLU A 395 -6.50 32.45 8.23
C GLU A 395 -5.62 32.05 7.04
N ASN A 396 -4.71 31.09 7.25
CA ASN A 396 -3.77 30.60 6.25
C ASN A 396 -3.95 29.11 5.95
N LEU A 397 -5.12 28.58 6.15
CA LEU A 397 -5.44 27.21 5.90
C LEU A 397 -5.14 26.79 4.47
N SER A 398 -4.31 25.76 4.32
CA SER A 398 -4.07 25.07 3.05
C SER A 398 -4.67 23.66 3.12
N PRO A 399 -5.30 23.17 2.05
CA PRO A 399 -5.80 21.80 1.98
C PRO A 399 -4.73 20.76 2.34
N HIS A 400 -3.47 21.03 2.01
CA HIS A 400 -2.33 20.16 2.30
C HIS A 400 -1.88 20.18 3.77
N ASN A 401 -2.27 21.19 4.56
CA ASN A 401 -1.87 21.28 5.97
C ASN A 401 -2.80 20.50 6.92
N TYR A 402 -3.84 19.86 6.39
CA TYR A 402 -4.83 19.08 7.14
C TYR A 402 -4.56 17.59 7.15
N MET A 403 -3.32 17.18 7.24
CA MET A 403 -3.01 15.78 7.49
C MET A 403 -3.02 15.52 9.00
N TYR A 404 -4.19 15.29 9.55
CA TYR A 404 -4.33 14.79 10.91
C TYR A 404 -4.38 13.26 10.85
N GLY A 405 -3.41 12.63 11.49
CA GLY A 405 -3.44 11.19 11.70
C GLY A 405 -3.98 10.87 13.10
N ILE A 406 -4.46 9.68 13.32
CA ILE A 406 -4.49 9.13 14.67
C ILE A 406 -3.07 9.20 15.20
N MET A 407 -2.88 9.91 16.30
CA MET A 407 -1.61 10.00 16.99
C MET A 407 -1.47 8.79 17.90
N GLY A 408 -0.49 7.96 17.64
CA GLY A 408 -0.06 6.97 18.62
C GLY A 408 0.64 7.64 19.81
N LYS A 409 0.76 6.92 20.91
CA LYS A 409 1.52 7.35 22.09
C LYS A 409 2.94 7.78 21.71
N LYS A 410 3.44 8.90 22.25
CA LYS A 410 4.81 9.42 22.03
C LYS A 410 5.12 9.91 20.60
N GLY A 411 4.15 10.52 19.93
CA GLY A 411 4.37 11.16 18.62
C GLY A 411 4.52 10.17 17.47
N TRP A 412 4.07 8.96 17.61
CA TRP A 412 3.83 8.05 16.52
C TRP A 412 2.58 8.51 15.80
N THR A 413 2.78 9.12 14.67
CA THR A 413 1.70 9.32 13.72
C THR A 413 1.74 8.15 12.76
N TRP A 414 0.63 7.46 12.63
CA TRP A 414 0.38 6.75 11.39
C TRP A 414 0.11 7.82 10.35
N PRO A 415 0.99 8.04 9.37
CA PRO A 415 0.71 8.99 8.32
C PRO A 415 -0.40 8.41 7.45
N ASN A 416 -1.63 8.63 7.86
CA ASN A 416 -2.81 8.33 7.08
C ASN A 416 -3.43 9.64 6.64
N CYS A 417 -3.43 9.87 5.34
CA CYS A 417 -4.17 10.98 4.78
C CYS A 417 -5.63 10.84 5.17
N ARG A 418 -6.13 11.82 5.93
CA ARG A 418 -7.56 11.90 6.31
C ARG A 418 -8.08 10.63 6.97
N HIS A 419 -7.50 10.31 8.11
CA HIS A 419 -7.81 9.12 8.89
C HIS A 419 -9.28 9.04 9.30
N GLU A 420 -9.94 10.18 9.48
CA GLU A 420 -11.36 10.32 9.80
C GLU A 420 -12.26 9.49 8.87
N HIS A 421 -11.86 9.25 7.64
CA HIS A 421 -12.62 8.43 6.69
C HIS A 421 -12.69 6.93 7.06
N MET A 422 -11.96 6.49 8.11
CA MET A 422 -12.19 5.17 8.72
C MET A 422 -13.64 5.03 9.20
N LEU A 423 -14.24 6.12 9.69
CA LEU A 423 -15.65 6.19 10.06
C LEU A 423 -16.58 5.80 8.90
N MET A 424 -16.29 6.25 7.67
CA MET A 424 -17.09 5.89 6.50
C MET A 424 -17.02 4.39 6.20
N VAL A 425 -15.81 3.81 6.28
CA VAL A 425 -15.59 2.37 6.08
C VAL A 425 -16.34 1.56 7.13
N MET A 426 -16.25 1.94 8.40
CA MET A 426 -16.92 1.25 9.50
C MET A 426 -18.44 1.38 9.40
N THR A 427 -18.95 2.55 8.99
CA THR A 427 -20.40 2.76 8.78
C THR A 427 -20.93 1.89 7.63
N ASP A 428 -20.22 1.81 6.52
CA ASP A 428 -20.59 0.94 5.39
C ASP A 428 -20.56 -0.54 5.80
N ALA A 429 -19.53 -0.95 6.55
CA ALA A 429 -19.41 -2.31 7.08
C ALA A 429 -20.56 -2.66 8.04
N TYR A 430 -20.95 -1.72 8.92
CA TYR A 430 -22.10 -1.91 9.79
C TYR A 430 -23.40 -2.13 9.00
N ARG A 431 -23.66 -1.28 8.01
CA ARG A 431 -24.84 -1.40 7.12
C ARG A 431 -24.87 -2.71 6.33
N LYS A 432 -23.70 -3.25 5.97
CA LYS A 432 -23.55 -4.56 5.29
C LYS A 432 -23.61 -5.76 6.24
N GLY A 433 -23.75 -5.54 7.55
CA GLY A 433 -23.91 -6.58 8.57
C GLY A 433 -22.60 -7.28 8.98
N PHE A 434 -21.44 -6.63 8.82
CA PHE A 434 -20.14 -7.14 9.28
C PHE A 434 -19.93 -7.02 10.80
N PHE A 435 -20.69 -6.15 11.48
CA PHE A 435 -20.59 -5.99 12.94
C PHE A 435 -21.22 -7.18 13.65
N LYS A 436 -20.40 -8.16 13.97
CA LYS A 436 -20.78 -9.41 14.65
C LYS A 436 -19.62 -9.88 15.53
N SER A 437 -19.93 -10.63 16.58
CA SER A 437 -18.96 -11.19 17.51
C SER A 437 -18.16 -10.09 18.23
N ARG A 438 -16.84 -9.97 17.96
CA ARG A 438 -15.95 -8.95 18.54
C ARG A 438 -16.31 -7.52 18.11
N LEU A 439 -16.82 -7.32 16.89
CA LEU A 439 -17.19 -6.00 16.39
C LEU A 439 -18.51 -5.55 16.98
N ASP A 440 -18.48 -4.63 17.95
CA ASP A 440 -19.66 -4.01 18.55
C ASP A 440 -19.65 -2.50 18.30
N LEU A 441 -20.73 -2.01 17.71
CA LEU A 441 -20.87 -0.60 17.44
C LEU A 441 -20.86 0.26 18.73
N LYS A 442 -21.38 -0.27 19.84
CA LYS A 442 -21.40 0.46 21.12
C LYS A 442 -20.00 0.68 21.67
N ASP A 443 -19.10 -0.28 21.45
CA ASP A 443 -17.72 -0.20 21.93
C ASP A 443 -16.89 0.80 21.12
N VAL A 444 -17.08 0.84 19.80
CA VAL A 444 -16.28 1.69 18.91
C VAL A 444 -16.84 3.12 18.73
N TYR A 445 -18.15 3.31 18.89
CA TYR A 445 -18.81 4.61 18.68
C TYR A 445 -18.22 5.77 19.49
N PRO A 446 -17.88 5.62 20.80
CA PRO A 446 -17.29 6.71 21.58
C PRO A 446 -15.95 7.20 21.00
N TYR A 447 -15.15 6.30 20.46
CA TYR A 447 -13.85 6.63 19.84
C TYR A 447 -14.03 7.34 18.49
N MET A 448 -14.95 6.85 17.65
CA MET A 448 -15.30 7.51 16.38
C MET A 448 -15.78 8.94 16.63
N ARG A 449 -16.67 9.12 17.62
CA ARG A 449 -17.15 10.43 18.03
C ARG A 449 -16.01 11.33 18.53
N LYS A 450 -15.14 10.79 19.36
CA LYS A 450 -13.98 11.53 19.89
C LYS A 450 -13.06 11.97 18.78
N GLU A 451 -12.71 11.09 17.84
CA GLU A 451 -11.89 11.43 16.67
C GLU A 451 -12.51 12.58 15.90
N LEU A 452 -13.77 12.43 15.49
CA LEU A 452 -14.44 13.42 14.66
C LEU A 452 -14.52 14.78 15.36
N MET A 453 -14.83 14.80 16.67
CA MET A 453 -14.89 16.05 17.46
C MET A 453 -13.52 16.66 17.69
N THR A 454 -12.44 15.87 17.71
CA THR A 454 -11.08 16.38 17.84
C THR A 454 -10.57 16.94 16.51
N GLN A 455 -10.89 16.29 15.40
CA GLN A 455 -10.44 16.69 14.07
C GLN A 455 -11.27 17.82 13.46
N MET A 456 -12.55 17.91 13.81
CA MET A 456 -13.39 19.02 13.42
C MET A 456 -13.19 20.18 14.39
N PRO A 457 -12.50 21.24 13.96
CA PRO A 457 -12.29 22.40 14.81
C PRO A 457 -13.62 23.00 15.23
N GLU A 458 -13.67 23.61 16.42
CA GLU A 458 -14.87 24.30 16.95
C GLU A 458 -15.46 25.32 15.98
N TYR A 459 -14.67 25.90 15.09
CA TYR A 459 -15.14 26.83 14.08
C TYR A 459 -15.90 26.16 12.93
N TYR A 460 -15.90 24.82 12.75
CA TYR A 460 -16.83 24.17 11.83
C TYR A 460 -18.29 24.37 12.26
N ASP A 461 -18.56 24.34 13.55
CA ASP A 461 -19.88 24.71 14.08
C ASP A 461 -20.12 26.21 14.06
N ARG A 462 -19.08 27.01 14.23
CA ARG A 462 -19.18 28.49 14.23
C ARG A 462 -19.49 29.05 12.84
N PHE A 463 -18.81 28.54 11.81
CA PHE A 463 -18.94 29.05 10.44
C PHE A 463 -19.93 28.24 9.61
N GLU A 464 -20.23 27.01 10.02
CA GLU A 464 -20.99 26.02 9.28
C GLU A 464 -20.36 25.66 7.91
N TYR A 465 -19.04 25.81 7.79
CA TYR A 465 -18.15 25.35 6.72
C TYR A 465 -16.72 25.39 7.21
N ILE A 466 -15.79 24.79 6.48
CA ILE A 466 -14.35 24.95 6.75
C ILE A 466 -13.83 26.13 5.94
N PRO A 467 -13.36 27.21 6.57
CA PRO A 467 -12.77 28.34 5.86
C PRO A 467 -11.64 27.89 4.93
N ARG A 468 -11.62 28.39 3.69
CA ARG A 468 -10.61 28.14 2.66
C ARG A 468 -10.51 26.69 2.16
N SER A 469 -11.39 25.76 2.59
CA SER A 469 -11.35 24.34 2.21
C SER A 469 -12.75 23.80 1.94
N PRO A 470 -13.31 24.03 0.75
CA PRO A 470 -14.63 23.57 0.38
C PRO A 470 -14.69 22.03 0.27
N ASP A 471 -13.60 21.39 -0.12
CA ASP A 471 -13.42 19.94 -0.14
C ASP A 471 -13.60 19.31 1.25
N LYS A 472 -12.92 19.88 2.28
CA LYS A 472 -13.08 19.46 3.66
C LYS A 472 -14.50 19.70 4.19
N SER A 473 -15.15 20.79 3.77
CA SER A 473 -16.54 21.03 4.15
C SER A 473 -17.47 19.93 3.66
N CYS A 474 -17.23 19.42 2.45
CA CYS A 474 -17.97 18.27 1.91
C CYS A 474 -17.65 16.99 2.67
N GLU A 475 -16.39 16.69 2.90
CA GLU A 475 -15.95 15.45 3.58
C GLU A 475 -16.41 15.40 5.03
N TYR A 476 -16.28 16.49 5.79
CA TYR A 476 -16.74 16.54 7.18
C TYR A 476 -18.27 16.47 7.31
N SER A 477 -18.98 16.96 6.30
CA SER A 477 -20.44 16.76 6.24
C SER A 477 -20.79 15.30 6.04
N TRP A 478 -20.01 14.58 5.21
CA TRP A 478 -20.21 13.16 5.00
C TRP A 478 -19.86 12.35 6.25
N ASP A 479 -18.72 12.62 6.91
CA ASP A 479 -18.38 12.01 8.21
C ASP A 479 -19.48 12.26 9.25
N SER A 480 -20.02 13.48 9.30
CA SER A 480 -21.15 13.83 10.18
C SER A 480 -22.42 13.04 9.85
N TRP A 481 -22.70 12.81 8.57
CA TRP A 481 -23.81 11.95 8.15
C TRP A 481 -23.62 10.51 8.62
N CYS A 482 -22.40 9.97 8.53
CA CYS A 482 -22.09 8.65 9.06
C CYS A 482 -22.32 8.57 10.57
N MET A 483 -21.86 9.56 11.33
CA MET A 483 -22.09 9.63 12.77
C MET A 483 -23.58 9.76 13.12
N ALA A 484 -24.34 10.59 12.38
CA ALA A 484 -25.78 10.71 12.57
C ALA A 484 -26.48 9.35 12.35
N TYR A 485 -26.11 8.64 11.29
CA TYR A 485 -26.65 7.31 11.01
C TYR A 485 -26.37 6.34 12.17
N LEU A 486 -25.13 6.23 12.62
CA LEU A 486 -24.75 5.32 13.70
C LEU A 486 -25.38 5.73 15.06
N ALA A 487 -25.45 7.03 15.34
CA ALA A 487 -26.13 7.55 16.54
C ALA A 487 -27.60 7.14 16.59
N LYS A 488 -28.30 7.25 15.46
CA LYS A 488 -29.70 6.81 15.33
C LYS A 488 -29.87 5.32 15.61
N GLU A 489 -28.99 4.48 15.04
CA GLU A 489 -29.01 3.03 15.26
C GLU A 489 -28.80 2.66 16.74
N LEU A 490 -27.99 3.44 17.46
CA LEU A 490 -27.74 3.26 18.89
C LEU A 490 -28.78 3.94 19.81
N GLY A 491 -29.70 4.75 19.26
CA GLY A 491 -30.65 5.51 20.03
C GLY A 491 -30.11 6.77 20.72
N TYR A 492 -28.93 7.26 20.31
CA TYR A 492 -28.31 8.49 20.83
C TYR A 492 -28.87 9.72 20.11
N MET A 493 -30.07 10.11 20.49
CA MET A 493 -30.89 11.09 19.75
C MET A 493 -30.32 12.51 19.76
N ASP A 494 -29.58 12.92 20.79
CA ASP A 494 -28.92 14.21 20.85
C ASP A 494 -27.75 14.27 19.83
N ASP A 495 -26.93 13.24 19.76
CA ASP A 495 -25.88 13.11 18.75
C ASP A 495 -26.48 12.98 17.34
N TYR A 496 -27.59 12.24 17.18
CA TYR A 496 -28.31 12.16 15.91
C TYR A 496 -28.73 13.54 15.41
N ALA A 497 -29.35 14.35 16.26
CA ALA A 497 -29.78 15.70 15.90
C ALA A 497 -28.56 16.61 15.58
N TYR A 498 -27.53 16.56 16.41
CA TYR A 498 -26.32 17.34 16.25
C TYR A 498 -25.59 17.02 14.93
N PHE A 499 -25.30 15.76 14.68
CA PHE A 499 -24.57 15.36 13.48
C PHE A 499 -25.41 15.46 12.21
N THR A 500 -26.76 15.30 12.29
CA THR A 500 -27.66 15.58 11.17
C THR A 500 -27.55 17.04 10.73
N LYS A 501 -27.54 17.98 11.68
CA LYS A 501 -27.34 19.40 11.34
C LYS A 501 -25.98 19.61 10.63
N ARG A 502 -24.90 19.05 11.16
CA ARG A 502 -23.54 19.19 10.59
C ARG A 502 -23.42 18.55 9.20
N SER A 503 -24.17 17.50 8.92
CA SER A 503 -24.16 16.84 7.62
C SER A 503 -24.69 17.70 6.48
N GLU A 504 -25.36 18.83 6.79
CA GLU A 504 -25.90 19.78 5.83
C GLU A 504 -24.93 20.95 5.49
N TYR A 505 -23.83 21.10 6.24
CA TYR A 505 -22.94 22.26 6.15
C TYR A 505 -22.18 22.37 4.83
N TRP A 506 -22.02 21.27 4.06
CA TRP A 506 -21.44 21.28 2.72
C TRP A 506 -22.14 22.26 1.76
N LYS A 507 -23.42 22.53 1.96
CA LYS A 507 -24.22 23.45 1.14
C LYS A 507 -23.74 24.90 1.26
N ASN A 508 -23.12 25.26 2.38
CA ASN A 508 -22.60 26.61 2.62
C ASN A 508 -21.32 26.94 1.83
N SER A 509 -20.67 25.91 1.26
CA SER A 509 -19.55 26.08 0.33
C SER A 509 -19.98 26.11 -1.14
N TRP A 510 -21.29 25.95 -1.43
CA TRP A 510 -21.81 25.99 -2.79
C TRP A 510 -22.10 27.40 -3.26
N ASP A 511 -21.38 27.86 -4.30
CA ASP A 511 -21.67 29.14 -4.98
C ASP A 511 -22.68 28.92 -6.12
N ALA A 512 -23.93 29.27 -5.89
CA ALA A 512 -25.01 29.06 -6.84
C ALA A 512 -24.86 29.87 -8.14
N SER A 513 -24.07 30.96 -8.12
CA SER A 513 -23.84 31.82 -9.29
C SER A 513 -22.98 31.15 -10.35
N ILE A 514 -22.01 30.33 -9.91
CA ILE A 514 -21.08 29.60 -10.78
C ILE A 514 -21.34 28.09 -10.78
N LYS A 515 -22.14 27.58 -9.81
CA LYS A 515 -22.46 26.16 -9.60
C LYS A 515 -21.24 25.29 -9.32
N PHE A 516 -20.38 25.77 -8.42
CA PHE A 516 -19.22 25.05 -7.93
C PHE A 516 -19.13 25.20 -6.41
N PHE A 517 -18.45 24.24 -5.78
CA PHE A 517 -17.94 24.46 -4.42
C PHE A 517 -16.80 25.48 -4.49
N ARG A 518 -16.90 26.53 -3.72
CA ARG A 518 -15.97 27.65 -3.68
C ARG A 518 -15.52 27.94 -2.26
N ALA A 519 -14.27 28.30 -2.08
CA ALA A 519 -13.74 28.67 -0.79
C ALA A 519 -14.35 29.97 -0.26
N ARG A 520 -14.61 30.01 1.05
CA ARG A 520 -15.02 31.20 1.78
C ARG A 520 -13.98 31.57 2.84
N GLY A 521 -13.82 32.86 3.09
CA GLY A 521 -13.00 33.38 4.18
C GLY A 521 -13.68 33.23 5.55
N ILE A 522 -12.95 33.58 6.62
CA ILE A 522 -13.50 33.63 7.99
C ILE A 522 -14.58 34.71 8.17
N ASP A 523 -14.63 35.71 7.29
CA ASP A 523 -15.62 36.76 7.20
C ASP A 523 -16.90 36.36 6.44
N GLY A 524 -16.91 35.15 5.86
CA GLY A 524 -18.02 34.63 5.07
C GLY A 524 -17.99 35.02 3.60
N GLU A 525 -17.04 35.86 3.18
CA GLU A 525 -16.91 36.30 1.79
C GLU A 525 -16.33 35.20 0.89
N TRP A 526 -16.76 35.18 -0.37
CA TRP A 526 -16.22 34.25 -1.37
C TRP A 526 -14.78 34.65 -1.73
N LEU A 527 -13.88 33.70 -1.62
CA LEU A 527 -12.49 33.90 -2.05
C LEU A 527 -12.36 33.77 -3.58
N ASP A 528 -11.14 34.01 -4.08
CA ASP A 528 -10.81 33.85 -5.49
C ASP A 528 -11.20 32.45 -5.99
N PHE A 529 -11.60 32.38 -7.25
CA PHE A 529 -11.89 31.14 -7.97
C PHE A 529 -10.95 31.09 -9.19
N PRO A 530 -10.29 29.99 -9.50
CA PRO A 530 -9.31 29.95 -10.58
C PRO A 530 -9.95 30.24 -11.94
N ASP A 531 -9.23 30.97 -12.80
CA ASP A 531 -9.65 31.21 -14.19
C ASP A 531 -9.72 29.89 -14.97
N ASP A 532 -8.79 28.97 -14.68
CA ASP A 532 -8.81 27.60 -15.19
C ASP A 532 -9.20 26.62 -14.07
N PRO A 533 -10.46 26.21 -14.00
CA PRO A 533 -10.93 25.27 -12.98
C PRO A 533 -10.45 23.82 -13.20
N THR A 534 -9.67 23.55 -14.27
CA THR A 534 -9.06 22.23 -14.51
C THR A 534 -7.70 22.04 -13.83
N THR A 535 -7.13 23.11 -13.24
CA THR A 535 -5.86 22.98 -12.52
C THR A 535 -6.02 22.10 -11.25
N ASN A 536 -5.10 21.14 -11.06
CA ASN A 536 -5.05 20.26 -9.90
C ASN A 536 -4.12 20.76 -8.78
N ARG A 537 -3.42 21.88 -8.99
CA ARG A 537 -2.60 22.55 -7.95
C ARG A 537 -3.37 23.70 -7.34
N GLU A 538 -4.52 23.36 -6.82
CA GLU A 538 -5.43 24.32 -6.25
C GLU A 538 -5.01 24.81 -4.86
N LYS A 539 -5.26 26.08 -4.63
CA LYS A 539 -5.04 26.73 -3.34
C LYS A 539 -6.02 26.27 -2.26
N TYR A 540 -7.20 25.80 -2.65
CA TYR A 540 -8.33 25.55 -1.77
C TYR A 540 -8.92 24.14 -1.86
N THR A 541 -8.38 23.26 -2.67
CA THR A 541 -8.77 21.84 -2.74
C THR A 541 -7.57 20.93 -2.69
N TYR A 542 -7.75 19.75 -2.12
CA TYR A 542 -6.68 18.77 -1.96
C TYR A 542 -6.57 17.89 -3.20
N GLU A 543 -5.42 17.95 -3.87
CA GLU A 543 -5.04 17.03 -4.96
C GLU A 543 -6.12 16.79 -6.03
N GLY A 544 -6.93 17.77 -6.33
CA GLY A 544 -7.99 17.66 -7.33
C GLY A 544 -8.42 18.99 -7.89
N THR A 545 -8.99 18.95 -9.09
CA THR A 545 -9.54 20.12 -9.77
C THR A 545 -10.89 20.56 -9.19
N LYS A 546 -11.31 21.78 -9.47
CA LYS A 546 -12.66 22.23 -9.11
C LYS A 546 -13.75 21.42 -9.82
N TRP A 547 -13.48 20.92 -11.02
CA TRP A 547 -14.40 20.04 -11.73
C TRP A 547 -14.58 18.69 -11.04
N GLN A 548 -13.52 18.09 -10.51
CA GLN A 548 -13.58 16.83 -9.77
C GLN A 548 -14.37 17.02 -8.46
N TYR A 549 -14.04 18.05 -7.69
CA TYR A 549 -14.72 18.34 -6.42
C TYR A 549 -16.16 18.85 -6.58
N ARG A 550 -16.58 19.27 -7.77
CA ARG A 550 -17.95 19.73 -8.04
C ARG A 550 -19.03 18.72 -7.69
N TRP A 551 -18.68 17.45 -7.65
CA TRP A 551 -19.57 16.31 -7.42
C TRP A 551 -19.45 15.71 -6.00
N HIS A 552 -18.71 16.34 -5.11
CA HIS A 552 -18.21 15.74 -3.87
C HIS A 552 -19.20 15.78 -2.70
N SER A 553 -20.46 15.32 -2.92
CA SER A 553 -21.51 15.20 -1.90
C SER A 553 -22.28 13.89 -2.05
N LEU A 554 -21.59 12.76 -1.77
CA LEU A 554 -22.18 11.44 -1.99
C LEU A 554 -23.22 11.04 -0.94
N HIS A 555 -23.18 11.62 0.26
CA HIS A 555 -24.17 11.35 1.32
C HIS A 555 -25.53 11.99 1.03
N ASP A 556 -25.59 13.03 0.16
CA ASP A 556 -26.82 13.73 -0.20
C ASP A 556 -26.86 14.07 -1.72
N VAL A 557 -26.82 13.04 -2.57
CA VAL A 557 -26.98 13.23 -4.03
C VAL A 557 -28.29 13.89 -4.42
N PRO A 558 -29.45 13.59 -3.78
CA PRO A 558 -30.68 14.36 -4.03
C PRO A 558 -30.54 15.85 -3.75
N GLY A 559 -29.87 16.25 -2.66
CA GLY A 559 -29.57 17.65 -2.34
C GLY A 559 -28.66 18.29 -3.39
N LEU A 560 -27.63 17.55 -3.85
CA LEU A 560 -26.74 18.02 -4.93
C LEU A 560 -27.52 18.26 -6.22
N ILE A 561 -28.40 17.35 -6.62
CA ILE A 561 -29.30 17.50 -7.79
C ILE A 561 -30.14 18.77 -7.66
N GLN A 562 -30.66 19.09 -6.46
CA GLN A 562 -31.43 20.29 -6.22
C GLN A 562 -30.59 21.56 -6.38
N LEU A 563 -29.33 21.58 -5.89
CA LEU A 563 -28.40 22.69 -6.04
C LEU A 563 -28.08 22.99 -7.52
N PHE A 564 -28.03 21.98 -8.38
CA PHE A 564 -27.92 22.17 -9.83
C PHE A 564 -29.20 22.73 -10.48
N GLY A 565 -30.32 22.75 -9.73
CA GLY A 565 -31.62 23.19 -10.23
C GLY A 565 -32.46 22.08 -10.86
N GLY A 566 -32.29 20.86 -10.36
CA GLY A 566 -33.06 19.67 -10.69
C GLY A 566 -32.38 18.69 -11.66
N LYS A 567 -32.94 17.48 -11.75
CA LYS A 567 -32.39 16.33 -12.49
C LYS A 567 -31.92 16.66 -13.91
N LYS A 568 -32.76 17.35 -14.70
CA LYS A 568 -32.43 17.68 -16.11
C LYS A 568 -31.16 18.55 -16.23
N LYS A 569 -31.01 19.53 -15.35
CA LYS A 569 -29.83 20.41 -15.35
C LYS A 569 -28.61 19.67 -14.84
N PHE A 570 -28.77 18.86 -13.79
CA PHE A 570 -27.72 18.03 -13.22
C PHE A 570 -27.13 17.08 -14.31
N LEU A 571 -27.98 16.31 -14.99
CA LEU A 571 -27.54 15.40 -16.06
C LEU A 571 -26.87 16.14 -17.22
N LYS A 572 -27.36 17.34 -17.58
CA LYS A 572 -26.70 18.16 -18.61
C LYS A 572 -25.26 18.51 -18.22
N GLU A 573 -25.04 18.92 -16.97
CA GLU A 573 -23.71 19.28 -16.47
C GLU A 573 -22.82 18.04 -16.29
N LEU A 574 -23.41 16.90 -15.93
CA LEU A 574 -22.68 15.64 -15.79
C LEU A 574 -22.22 15.11 -17.16
N ASN A 575 -23.08 15.14 -18.20
CA ASN A 575 -22.66 14.83 -19.56
C ASN A 575 -21.57 15.79 -20.06
N TYR A 576 -21.72 17.10 -19.82
CA TYR A 576 -20.69 18.08 -20.15
C TYR A 576 -19.33 17.73 -19.52
N PHE A 577 -19.31 17.25 -18.28
CA PHE A 577 -18.09 16.86 -17.59
C PHE A 577 -17.36 15.72 -18.31
N PHE A 578 -18.08 14.70 -18.76
CA PHE A 578 -17.48 13.58 -19.51
C PHE A 578 -17.17 13.96 -20.97
N ASP A 579 -18.06 14.64 -21.67
CA ASP A 579 -17.89 15.05 -23.07
C ASP A 579 -16.67 15.96 -23.27
N ASN A 580 -16.25 16.68 -22.23
CA ASN A 580 -15.09 17.58 -22.25
C ASN A 580 -13.83 16.99 -21.59
N ASN A 581 -13.78 15.68 -21.34
CA ASN A 581 -12.64 14.98 -20.73
C ASN A 581 -12.18 15.60 -19.39
N LEU A 582 -13.12 16.03 -18.56
CA LEU A 582 -12.85 16.62 -17.25
C LEU A 582 -12.74 15.56 -16.14
N TYR A 583 -13.24 14.34 -16.43
CA TYR A 583 -13.08 13.17 -15.57
C TYR A 583 -11.62 12.70 -15.57
N ASN A 584 -11.08 12.41 -14.40
CA ASN A 584 -9.70 11.94 -14.26
C ASN A 584 -9.59 10.82 -13.20
N ALA A 585 -9.64 9.58 -13.66
CA ALA A 585 -9.45 8.42 -12.79
C ALA A 585 -8.02 8.26 -12.23
N GLY A 586 -7.08 9.12 -12.61
CA GLY A 586 -5.70 9.10 -12.11
C GLY A 586 -5.55 9.59 -10.67
N ASN A 587 -6.61 10.20 -10.08
CA ASN A 587 -6.69 10.50 -8.65
C ASN A 587 -8.13 10.30 -8.13
N GLN A 588 -8.32 10.24 -6.81
CA GLN A 588 -9.52 9.73 -6.16
C GLN A 588 -10.75 10.65 -6.15
N PRO A 589 -10.67 11.99 -6.26
CA PRO A 589 -11.81 12.88 -5.99
C PRO A 589 -13.08 12.60 -6.79
N ASP A 590 -12.99 12.08 -8.01
CA ASP A 590 -14.12 11.88 -8.92
C ASP A 590 -14.40 10.41 -9.30
N LEU A 591 -13.76 9.43 -8.65
CA LEU A 591 -13.98 7.99 -8.93
C LEU A 591 -15.46 7.55 -8.82
N HIS A 592 -16.27 8.25 -8.02
CA HIS A 592 -17.69 7.99 -7.86
C HIS A 592 -18.57 8.62 -8.94
N VAL A 593 -18.05 9.57 -9.72
CA VAL A 593 -18.87 10.42 -10.60
C VAL A 593 -19.59 9.63 -11.70
N PRO A 594 -19.04 8.58 -12.31
CA PRO A 594 -19.79 7.74 -13.27
C PRO A 594 -21.08 7.16 -12.68
N PHE A 595 -21.09 6.81 -11.40
CA PHE A 595 -22.25 6.24 -10.72
C PHE A 595 -23.37 7.26 -10.41
N LEU A 596 -23.11 8.55 -10.54
CA LEU A 596 -24.11 9.60 -10.36
C LEU A 596 -25.20 9.55 -11.42
N PHE A 597 -24.93 9.02 -12.60
CA PHE A 597 -25.96 8.75 -13.61
C PHE A 597 -27.00 7.79 -13.08
N ASN A 598 -26.59 6.68 -12.45
CA ASN A 598 -27.48 5.70 -11.85
C ASN A 598 -28.33 6.32 -10.74
N MET A 599 -27.69 7.11 -9.87
CA MET A 599 -28.36 7.79 -8.76
C MET A 599 -29.36 8.85 -9.25
N ALA A 600 -29.08 9.45 -10.40
CA ALA A 600 -30.02 10.35 -11.10
C ALA A 600 -31.07 9.59 -11.93
N GLY A 601 -31.04 8.26 -12.00
CA GLY A 601 -31.98 7.43 -12.79
C GLY A 601 -31.79 7.59 -14.29
N ALA A 602 -30.55 7.64 -14.77
CA ALA A 602 -30.14 7.70 -16.19
C ALA A 602 -29.08 6.62 -16.45
N LEU A 603 -29.49 5.35 -16.32
CA LEU A 603 -28.62 4.18 -16.42
C LEU A 603 -27.92 4.09 -17.79
N GLU A 604 -28.62 4.42 -18.86
CA GLU A 604 -28.11 4.43 -20.24
C GLU A 604 -26.87 5.31 -20.44
N ASN A 605 -26.66 6.29 -19.58
CA ASN A 605 -25.52 7.21 -19.68
C ASN A 605 -24.31 6.77 -18.81
N SER A 606 -24.44 5.70 -18.05
CA SER A 606 -23.37 5.24 -17.13
C SER A 606 -22.34 4.32 -17.78
N GLY A 607 -22.57 3.92 -19.05
CA GLY A 607 -21.74 2.91 -19.72
C GLY A 607 -21.84 1.50 -19.14
N MET A 608 -22.88 1.24 -18.35
CA MET A 608 -23.12 -0.09 -17.75
C MET A 608 -23.98 -1.01 -18.61
N ASP A 609 -24.39 -0.55 -19.78
CA ASP A 609 -25.24 -1.30 -20.72
C ASP A 609 -24.44 -2.07 -21.80
N GLU A 610 -23.09 -2.06 -21.75
CA GLU A 610 -22.23 -2.83 -22.67
C GLU A 610 -21.43 -3.94 -21.98
#